data_0addf01529063415599246aa089099e0
#
_entry.id   0addf01529063415599246aa089099e0
#
_cell.length_a   1.000
_cell.length_b   1.000
_cell.length_c   1.000
_cell.angle_alpha   90.00
_cell.angle_beta   90.00
_cell.angle_gamma   90.00
#
_symmetry.space_group_name_H-M   'P 1'
#
loop_
_entity.id
_entity.type
_entity.pdbx_description
1 polymer ?
#
loop_
_entity_poly.entity_id
_entity_poly.type
_entity_poly.pdbx_seq_one_letter_code
_entity_poly.pdbx_strand_id
1 'polypeptide(L)'
;LQGPGEGAGIVDIGDGQAVVFKAESHNHPSAVEPYEGAATGVGGILRDIFSMGARPIASLDSLHFGEIDRPRTKYLINEVVAGIGGYGNCMGIPTVAGEMTFDECYTGNPLHNGLLFKWAIRLWKNFWWKLA
;
A
#
# COMPACT_ATOMS: atom_id res chain seq x y z
N LEU A 1 -6.12 10.56 -16.61
CA LEU A 1 -4.99 10.29 -17.50
C LEU A 1 -4.78 8.80 -17.80
N GLN A 2 -5.67 7.96 -17.33
CA GLN A 2 -5.48 6.53 -17.38
C GLN A 2 -6.72 5.82 -17.90
N GLY A 3 -6.50 4.83 -18.80
CA GLY A 3 -7.54 3.95 -19.31
C GLY A 3 -7.85 2.75 -18.40
N PRO A 4 -8.92 1.99 -18.69
CA PRO A 4 -9.20 0.72 -18.01
C PRO A 4 -8.06 -0.31 -18.19
N GLY A 5 -7.79 -1.10 -17.15
CA GLY A 5 -6.81 -2.20 -17.20
C GLY A 5 -5.41 -1.88 -16.69
N GLU A 6 -5.18 -0.66 -16.24
CA GLU A 6 -3.89 -0.27 -15.66
C GLU A 6 -3.78 -0.65 -14.17
N GLY A 7 -2.55 -0.81 -13.68
CA GLY A 7 -2.29 -1.26 -12.31
C GLY A 7 -2.46 -0.20 -11.22
N ALA A 8 -2.48 1.08 -11.56
CA ALA A 8 -2.58 2.19 -10.60
C ALA A 8 -3.38 3.35 -11.16
N GLY A 9 -3.93 4.21 -10.30
CA GLY A 9 -4.61 5.45 -10.67
C GLY A 9 -3.63 6.57 -10.96
N ILE A 10 -3.94 7.44 -11.93
CA ILE A 10 -3.15 8.63 -12.25
C ILE A 10 -4.06 9.85 -12.35
N VAL A 11 -3.80 10.85 -11.52
CA VAL A 11 -4.53 12.12 -11.50
C VAL A 11 -3.59 13.26 -11.85
N ASP A 12 -4.00 14.06 -12.82
CA ASP A 12 -3.30 15.31 -13.17
C ASP A 12 -3.56 16.35 -12.09
N ILE A 13 -2.49 16.95 -11.58
CA ILE A 13 -2.56 18.00 -10.55
C ILE A 13 -2.10 19.37 -11.07
N GLY A 14 -1.95 19.53 -12.40
CA GLY A 14 -1.52 20.76 -13.04
C GLY A 14 0.00 20.85 -13.22
N ASP A 15 0.45 21.87 -13.92
CA ASP A 15 1.86 22.20 -14.17
C ASP A 15 2.68 21.04 -14.76
N GLY A 16 2.05 20.13 -15.50
CA GLY A 16 2.68 18.93 -16.05
C GLY A 16 3.04 17.89 -15.01
N GLN A 17 2.42 17.94 -13.86
CA GLN A 17 2.60 17.01 -12.75
C GLN A 17 1.40 16.08 -12.61
N ALA A 18 1.63 14.88 -12.08
CA ALA A 18 0.56 13.93 -11.79
C ALA A 18 0.84 13.20 -10.46
N VAL A 19 -0.22 12.78 -9.81
CA VAL A 19 -0.16 11.85 -8.68
C VAL A 19 -0.53 10.47 -9.17
N VAL A 20 0.34 9.50 -8.91
CA VAL A 20 0.07 8.08 -9.12
C VAL A 20 -0.26 7.46 -7.77
N PHE A 21 -1.33 6.68 -7.68
CA PHE A 21 -1.73 6.04 -6.44
C PHE A 21 -2.30 4.65 -6.70
N LYS A 22 -2.13 3.78 -5.72
CA LYS A 22 -2.69 2.43 -5.69
C LYS A 22 -3.18 2.13 -4.29
N ALA A 23 -4.37 1.57 -4.20
CA ALA A 23 -4.90 0.96 -2.98
C ALA A 23 -5.07 -0.54 -3.19
N GLU A 24 -4.70 -1.33 -2.20
CA GLU A 24 -4.87 -2.77 -2.22
C GLU A 24 -5.16 -3.30 -0.81
N SER A 25 -5.99 -4.33 -0.74
CA SER A 25 -6.34 -5.00 0.51
C SER A 25 -5.60 -6.31 0.63
N HIS A 26 -4.95 -6.53 1.77
CA HIS A 26 -4.38 -7.81 2.18
C HIS A 26 -5.09 -8.34 3.43
N ASN A 27 -5.53 -9.58 3.38
CA ASN A 27 -6.34 -10.18 4.43
C ASN A 27 -5.75 -11.53 4.86
N HIS A 28 -6.04 -12.58 4.14
CA HIS A 28 -5.70 -13.96 4.48
C HIS A 28 -4.20 -14.22 4.71
N PRO A 29 -3.28 -13.74 3.88
CA PRO A 29 -1.86 -13.92 4.14
C PRO A 29 -1.42 -13.37 5.49
N SER A 30 -1.95 -12.21 5.89
CA SER A 30 -1.65 -11.58 7.18
C SER A 30 -2.29 -12.30 8.37
N ALA A 31 -3.33 -13.11 8.16
CA ALA A 31 -3.90 -13.96 9.21
C ALA A 31 -3.02 -15.16 9.51
N VAL A 32 -2.31 -15.69 8.51
CA VAL A 32 -1.47 -16.90 8.60
C VAL A 32 -0.04 -16.53 8.99
N GLU A 33 0.60 -15.68 8.22
CA GLU A 33 1.96 -15.16 8.43
C GLU A 33 1.93 -13.64 8.43
N PRO A 34 1.63 -13.00 9.56
CA PRO A 34 1.27 -11.58 9.58
C PRO A 34 2.40 -10.66 9.12
N TYR A 35 3.65 -10.93 9.48
CA TYR A 35 4.79 -10.15 9.02
C TYR A 35 4.96 -10.25 7.50
N GLU A 36 5.08 -11.46 6.97
CA GLU A 36 5.30 -11.70 5.55
C GLU A 36 4.08 -11.32 4.69
N GLY A 37 2.88 -11.55 5.22
CA GLY A 37 1.63 -11.16 4.58
C GLY A 37 1.54 -9.64 4.40
N ALA A 38 1.83 -8.89 5.45
CA ALA A 38 1.83 -7.43 5.40
C ALA A 38 2.96 -6.88 4.52
N ALA A 39 4.16 -7.43 4.64
CA ALA A 39 5.30 -7.08 3.78
C ALA A 39 4.99 -7.32 2.29
N THR A 40 4.35 -8.45 1.97
CA THR A 40 3.91 -8.76 0.60
C THR A 40 2.85 -7.78 0.10
N GLY A 41 1.93 -7.36 0.96
CA GLY A 41 0.95 -6.32 0.66
C GLY A 41 1.60 -5.02 0.22
N VAL A 42 2.52 -4.49 1.02
CA VAL A 42 3.30 -3.29 0.68
C VAL A 42 4.10 -3.51 -0.61
N GLY A 43 4.78 -4.64 -0.75
CA GLY A 43 5.57 -4.98 -1.93
C GLY A 43 4.76 -5.05 -3.22
N GLY A 44 3.53 -5.59 -3.16
CA GLY A 44 2.60 -5.66 -4.29
C GLY A 44 2.22 -4.27 -4.81
N ILE A 45 1.80 -3.39 -3.91
CA ILE A 45 1.42 -2.01 -4.24
C ILE A 45 2.61 -1.23 -4.80
N LEU A 46 3.80 -1.40 -4.20
CA LEU A 46 5.01 -0.76 -4.68
C LEU A 46 5.36 -1.15 -6.11
N ARG A 47 5.24 -2.44 -6.45
CA ARG A 47 5.49 -2.93 -7.82
C ARG A 47 4.58 -2.25 -8.83
N ASP A 48 3.29 -2.11 -8.52
CA ASP A 48 2.33 -1.46 -9.42
C ASP A 48 2.71 0.00 -9.67
N ILE A 49 3.09 0.74 -8.64
CA ILE A 49 3.56 2.11 -8.77
C ILE A 49 4.86 2.18 -9.59
N PHE A 50 5.82 1.27 -9.35
CA PHE A 50 7.06 1.23 -10.12
C PHE A 50 6.82 0.86 -11.59
N SER A 51 5.89 -0.06 -11.87
CA SER A 51 5.53 -0.44 -13.25
C SER A 51 4.98 0.72 -14.06
N MET A 52 4.38 1.72 -13.40
CA MET A 52 3.92 2.97 -14.01
C MET A 52 5.05 4.00 -14.22
N GLY A 53 6.31 3.61 -14.03
CA GLY A 53 7.46 4.50 -14.13
C GLY A 53 7.55 5.51 -12.99
N ALA A 54 6.92 5.22 -11.88
CA ALA A 54 6.75 6.12 -10.75
C ALA A 54 7.52 5.63 -9.53
N ARG A 55 8.18 6.53 -8.76
CA ARG A 55 8.80 6.20 -7.47
C ARG A 55 7.88 6.60 -6.31
N PRO A 56 7.44 5.67 -5.47
CA PRO A 56 6.63 5.98 -4.30
C PRO A 56 7.36 6.95 -3.34
N ILE A 57 6.59 7.81 -2.69
CA ILE A 57 7.12 8.80 -1.74
C ILE A 57 6.45 8.71 -0.37
N ALA A 58 5.27 8.12 -0.30
CA ALA A 58 4.50 8.02 0.94
C ALA A 58 3.59 6.80 0.90
N SER A 59 3.46 6.14 2.05
CA SER A 59 2.48 5.09 2.34
C SER A 59 1.45 5.60 3.35
N LEU A 60 0.24 5.12 3.21
CA LEU A 60 -0.82 5.23 4.20
C LEU A 60 -1.41 3.84 4.42
N ASP A 61 -1.82 3.56 5.64
CA ASP A 61 -2.34 2.24 5.99
C ASP A 61 -3.65 2.38 6.78
N SER A 62 -4.66 1.60 6.37
CA SER A 62 -5.91 1.44 7.12
C SER A 62 -5.94 -0.01 7.61
N LEU A 63 -5.81 -0.19 8.91
CA LEU A 63 -5.64 -1.48 9.56
C LEU A 63 -6.88 -1.84 10.37
N HIS A 64 -7.34 -3.08 10.21
CA HIS A 64 -8.54 -3.55 10.89
C HIS A 64 -8.25 -4.89 11.59
N PHE A 65 -8.49 -4.92 12.89
CA PHE A 65 -8.22 -6.09 13.73
C PHE A 65 -9.44 -6.44 14.59
N GLY A 66 -9.44 -7.65 15.13
CA GLY A 66 -10.36 -8.05 16.18
C GLY A 66 -10.14 -7.25 17.47
N GLU A 67 -10.90 -7.61 18.52
CA GLU A 67 -10.80 -6.94 19.81
C GLU A 67 -9.38 -6.90 20.37
N ILE A 68 -8.95 -5.73 20.82
CA ILE A 68 -7.56 -5.44 21.21
C ILE A 68 -7.10 -6.17 22.49
N ASP A 69 -8.01 -6.60 23.32
CA ASP A 69 -7.70 -7.31 24.57
C ASP A 69 -7.25 -8.75 24.34
N ARG A 70 -7.53 -9.33 23.19
CA ARG A 70 -7.17 -10.69 22.84
C ARG A 70 -5.67 -10.83 22.53
N PRO A 71 -4.98 -11.84 23.12
CA PRO A 71 -3.55 -12.05 22.88
C PRO A 71 -3.21 -12.25 21.38
N ARG A 72 -4.08 -12.94 20.63
CA ARG A 72 -3.89 -13.13 19.19
C ARG A 72 -3.93 -11.82 18.41
N THR A 73 -4.85 -10.92 18.75
CA THR A 73 -4.95 -9.61 18.13
C THR A 73 -3.69 -8.78 18.35
N LYS A 74 -3.16 -8.77 19.59
CA LYS A 74 -1.90 -8.07 19.89
C LYS A 74 -0.72 -8.62 19.10
N TYR A 75 -0.63 -9.93 18.95
CA TYR A 75 0.37 -10.56 18.10
C TYR A 75 0.23 -10.12 16.64
N LEU A 76 -0.98 -10.19 16.08
CA LEU A 76 -1.24 -9.80 14.70
C LEU A 76 -0.88 -8.33 14.43
N ILE A 77 -1.25 -7.44 15.35
CA ILE A 77 -0.89 -6.00 15.23
C ILE A 77 0.62 -5.82 15.16
N ASN A 78 1.35 -6.43 16.10
CA ASN A 78 2.81 -6.27 16.17
C ASN A 78 3.49 -6.75 14.90
N GLU A 79 3.13 -7.93 14.41
CA GLU A 79 3.74 -8.52 13.22
C GLU A 79 3.34 -7.80 11.94
N VAL A 80 2.08 -7.41 11.78
CA VAL A 80 1.62 -6.64 10.62
C VAL A 80 2.33 -5.28 10.54
N VAL A 81 2.37 -4.55 11.65
CA VAL A 81 3.07 -3.25 11.71
C VAL A 81 4.56 -3.41 11.45
N ALA A 82 5.18 -4.45 12.01
CA ALA A 82 6.59 -4.75 11.76
C ALA A 82 6.85 -5.11 10.29
N GLY A 83 5.97 -5.86 9.65
CA GLY A 83 6.06 -6.22 8.23
C GLY A 83 5.94 -5.01 7.30
N ILE A 84 4.97 -4.12 7.57
CA ILE A 84 4.81 -2.84 6.85
C ILE A 84 6.08 -2.00 6.99
N GLY A 85 6.54 -1.78 8.23
CA GLY A 85 7.71 -0.97 8.53
C GLY A 85 9.00 -1.58 7.95
N GLY A 86 9.17 -2.89 8.05
CA GLY A 86 10.34 -3.60 7.52
C GLY A 86 10.49 -3.42 6.01
N TYR A 87 9.42 -3.63 5.25
CA TYR A 87 9.45 -3.45 3.79
C TYR A 87 9.56 -1.97 3.40
N GLY A 88 8.81 -1.08 4.06
CA GLY A 88 8.86 0.36 3.83
C GLY A 88 10.27 0.92 4.06
N ASN A 89 10.94 0.51 5.13
CA ASN A 89 12.31 0.92 5.45
C ASN A 89 13.31 0.46 4.38
N CYS A 90 13.22 -0.78 3.89
CA CYS A 90 14.08 -1.26 2.81
C CYS A 90 13.97 -0.42 1.55
N MET A 91 12.78 0.09 1.25
CA MET A 91 12.50 0.92 0.08
C MET A 91 12.69 2.42 0.32
N GLY A 92 12.89 2.83 1.56
CA GLY A 92 13.01 4.23 1.95
C GLY A 92 11.71 5.01 1.80
N ILE A 93 10.57 4.37 2.04
CA ILE A 93 9.23 4.96 1.90
C ILE A 93 8.59 5.07 3.28
N PRO A 94 8.33 6.30 3.77
CA PRO A 94 7.69 6.49 5.06
C PRO A 94 6.19 6.22 5.00
N THR A 95 5.65 5.62 6.05
CA THR A 95 4.22 5.67 6.34
C THR A 95 3.93 7.02 7.00
N VAL A 96 3.15 7.85 6.32
CA VAL A 96 2.93 9.25 6.73
C VAL A 96 1.61 9.47 7.44
N ALA A 97 0.65 8.57 7.26
CA ALA A 97 -0.64 8.60 7.93
C ALA A 97 -1.30 7.22 7.87
N GLY A 98 -2.37 7.06 8.64
CA GLY A 98 -3.16 5.84 8.64
C GLY A 98 -4.18 5.85 9.76
N GLU A 99 -4.92 4.77 9.86
CA GLU A 99 -5.89 4.53 10.91
C GLU A 99 -5.82 3.07 11.35
N MET A 100 -6.28 2.81 12.56
CA MET A 100 -6.46 1.46 13.07
C MET A 100 -7.82 1.35 13.75
N THR A 101 -8.59 0.34 13.35
CA THR A 101 -9.92 0.07 13.90
C THR A 101 -10.00 -1.34 14.47
N PHE A 102 -10.89 -1.52 15.44
CA PHE A 102 -11.11 -2.78 16.12
C PHE A 102 -12.58 -3.15 16.07
N ASP A 103 -12.85 -4.35 15.55
CA ASP A 103 -14.21 -4.89 15.48
C ASP A 103 -14.16 -6.42 15.52
N GLU A 104 -15.12 -7.05 16.17
CA GLU A 104 -15.17 -8.50 16.33
C GLU A 104 -15.15 -9.26 14.99
N CYS A 105 -15.70 -8.67 13.93
CA CYS A 105 -15.72 -9.27 12.58
C CYS A 105 -14.32 -9.54 12.02
N TYR A 106 -13.29 -8.85 12.49
CA TYR A 106 -11.89 -9.07 12.09
C TYR A 106 -11.13 -10.02 13.01
N THR A 107 -11.80 -10.68 13.95
CA THR A 107 -11.16 -11.64 14.86
C THR A 107 -10.55 -12.80 14.09
N GLY A 108 -9.23 -12.96 14.19
CA GLY A 108 -8.48 -14.03 13.52
C GLY A 108 -8.26 -13.84 12.02
N ASN A 109 -8.85 -12.84 11.40
CA ASN A 109 -8.68 -12.52 9.98
C ASN A 109 -8.55 -11.00 9.77
N PRO A 110 -7.40 -10.40 10.12
CA PRO A 110 -7.18 -8.96 10.05
C PRO A 110 -7.22 -8.49 8.60
N LEU A 111 -7.60 -7.23 8.41
CA LEU A 111 -7.56 -6.59 7.11
C LEU A 111 -6.53 -5.46 7.14
N HIS A 112 -5.60 -5.51 6.22
CA HIS A 112 -4.62 -4.47 5.97
C HIS A 112 -4.89 -3.85 4.59
N ASN A 113 -5.26 -2.59 4.57
CA ASN A 113 -5.38 -1.82 3.34
C ASN A 113 -4.18 -0.88 3.24
N GLY A 114 -3.29 -1.14 2.31
CA GLY A 114 -2.20 -0.23 1.98
C GLY A 114 -2.62 0.73 0.88
N LEU A 115 -2.22 2.00 1.01
CA LEU A 115 -2.40 3.03 0.01
C LEU A 115 -1.07 3.74 -0.22
N LEU A 116 -0.56 3.66 -1.43
CA LEU A 116 0.69 4.32 -1.78
C LEU A 116 0.46 5.50 -2.72
N PHE A 117 1.17 6.59 -2.44
CA PHE A 117 1.18 7.77 -3.26
C PHE A 117 2.56 8.05 -3.83
N LYS A 118 2.56 8.56 -5.04
CA LYS A 118 3.71 9.22 -5.63
C LYS A 118 3.32 10.58 -6.16
N TRP A 119 4.16 11.57 -5.87
CA TRP A 119 4.25 12.80 -6.61
C TRP A 119 5.16 12.59 -7.84
N ALA A 120 4.61 12.64 -9.05
CA ALA A 120 5.41 12.60 -10.28
C ALA A 120 5.62 14.02 -10.79
N ILE A 121 6.81 14.56 -10.58
CA ILE A 121 7.27 15.74 -11.28
C ILE A 121 7.68 15.29 -12.69
N ARG A 122 6.88 15.67 -13.72
CA ARG A 122 6.97 15.24 -15.12
C ARG A 122 6.83 13.72 -15.32
N LEU A 123 5.65 13.29 -15.70
CA LEU A 123 5.54 12.09 -16.50
C LEU A 123 6.49 12.24 -17.68
N TRP A 124 7.42 11.34 -17.83
CA TRP A 124 8.27 11.32 -19.02
C TRP A 124 7.37 11.21 -20.25
N LYS A 125 7.14 12.33 -20.95
CA LYS A 125 6.28 12.42 -22.13
C LYS A 125 6.72 11.52 -23.30
N ASN A 126 7.82 10.78 -23.17
CA ASN A 126 8.47 10.13 -24.32
C ASN A 126 8.66 8.60 -24.22
N PHE A 127 8.18 7.90 -23.19
CA PHE A 127 8.56 6.48 -23.10
C PHE A 127 7.48 5.47 -23.51
N TRP A 128 6.18 5.78 -23.41
CA TRP A 128 5.14 4.77 -23.66
C TRP A 128 4.16 5.06 -24.79
N TRP A 129 4.10 6.27 -25.33
CA TRP A 129 3.19 6.62 -26.43
C TRP A 129 3.73 6.31 -27.82
N LYS A 130 4.96 5.78 -27.94
CA LYS A 130 5.57 5.39 -29.22
C LYS A 130 5.49 3.91 -29.56
N LEU A 131 4.84 3.10 -28.72
CA LEU A 131 4.69 1.66 -28.93
C LEU A 131 3.23 1.21 -29.11
N ALA A 132 2.30 2.13 -29.29
CA ALA A 132 0.92 1.85 -29.68
C ALA A 132 0.65 2.42 -31.06
#